data_d607cdbed4e2eed2d84fcceb8c869c19
#
_entry.id   d607cdbed4e2eed2d84fcceb8c869c19
#
_cell.length_a   1.000
_cell.length_b   1.000
_cell.length_c   1.000
_cell.angle_alpha   90.00
_cell.angle_beta   90.00
_cell.angle_gamma   90.00
#
_symmetry.space_group_name_H-M   'P 1'
#
loop_
_entity.id
_entity.type
_entity.pdbx_description
1 polymer ?
#
loop_
_entity_poly.entity_id
_entity_poly.type
_entity_poly.pdbx_seq_one_letter_code
_entity_poly.pdbx_strand_id
1 'polypeptide(L)'
;MQKNLILQVVGGLFILACVARYLYTLTQIPWTPTFGAAAAAFVLISLAAAWLLLRRHPGRPKTPWWLPASLLAGPALCGVLPPVNSAYLAAAQELPDAVTYLFSSIPEETAKLLAAFLVIAAFAPVRRPIESAVVGMAIGAGYTVAETVTNSAIAATLDLQSEYFDGVALMVWLVVMGPFSHAVYTGLAAWGLGQFLCRTDQPLGWRVSRLIGWFLLAAALHGAFNASKELPGVAGLDGSIAVTGLLLSLIHI
;
A
#
# COMPACT_ATOMS: atom_id res chain seq x y z
N MET A 1 20.07 -10.85 -21.66
CA MET A 1 18.90 -10.13 -22.18
C MET A 1 17.60 -10.94 -22.14
N GLN A 2 17.54 -12.17 -22.63
CA GLN A 2 16.30 -12.97 -22.69
C GLN A 2 15.63 -13.25 -21.33
N LYS A 3 16.41 -13.59 -20.28
CA LYS A 3 15.83 -13.91 -18.95
C LYS A 3 15.05 -12.72 -18.34
N ASN A 4 15.53 -11.49 -18.52
CA ASN A 4 14.85 -10.30 -18.01
C ASN A 4 13.54 -10.02 -18.77
N LEU A 5 13.49 -10.28 -20.08
CA LEU A 5 12.27 -10.09 -20.88
C LEU A 5 11.17 -11.07 -20.46
N ILE A 6 11.50 -12.33 -20.21
CA ILE A 6 10.52 -13.33 -19.73
C ILE A 6 9.93 -12.89 -18.37
N LEU A 7 10.77 -12.48 -17.42
CA LEU A 7 10.31 -11.99 -16.12
C LEU A 7 9.42 -10.74 -16.25
N GLN A 8 9.76 -9.82 -17.16
CA GLN A 8 8.95 -8.64 -17.42
C GLN A 8 7.59 -8.99 -18.03
N VAL A 9 7.57 -9.90 -19.01
CA VAL A 9 6.32 -10.34 -19.64
C VAL A 9 5.43 -11.07 -18.64
N VAL A 10 5.98 -12.07 -17.93
CA VAL A 10 5.22 -12.88 -16.95
C VAL A 10 4.76 -12.00 -15.78
N GLY A 11 5.66 -11.18 -15.21
CA GLY A 11 5.33 -10.26 -14.12
C GLY A 11 4.31 -9.21 -14.55
N GLY A 12 4.43 -8.66 -15.75
CA GLY A 12 3.46 -7.71 -16.30
C GLY A 12 2.08 -8.32 -16.51
N LEU A 13 2.01 -9.52 -17.10
CA LEU A 13 0.73 -10.25 -17.27
C LEU A 13 0.10 -10.59 -15.92
N PHE A 14 0.90 -10.99 -14.93
CA PHE A 14 0.41 -11.27 -13.59
C PHE A 14 -0.18 -10.00 -12.92
N ILE A 15 0.55 -8.87 -12.96
CA ILE A 15 0.05 -7.59 -12.44
C ILE A 15 -1.26 -7.20 -13.14
N LEU A 16 -1.31 -7.29 -14.47
CA LEU A 16 -2.51 -6.94 -15.24
C LEU A 16 -3.71 -7.85 -14.92
N ALA A 17 -3.48 -9.15 -14.74
CA ALA A 17 -4.52 -10.10 -14.34
C ALA A 17 -5.09 -9.76 -12.95
N CYS A 18 -4.21 -9.42 -11.98
CA CYS A 18 -4.61 -9.02 -10.64
C CYS A 18 -5.35 -7.67 -10.64
N VAL A 19 -4.92 -6.70 -11.46
CA VAL A 19 -5.64 -5.42 -11.66
C VAL A 19 -7.00 -5.68 -12.30
N ALA A 20 -7.10 -6.53 -13.32
CA ALA A 20 -8.37 -6.89 -13.93
C ALA A 20 -9.33 -7.53 -12.91
N ARG A 21 -8.82 -8.40 -12.04
CA ARG A 21 -9.59 -8.96 -10.92
C ARG A 21 -10.07 -7.87 -9.96
N TYR A 22 -9.21 -6.91 -9.61
CA TYR A 22 -9.58 -5.77 -8.78
C TYR A 22 -10.71 -4.94 -9.44
N LEU A 23 -10.56 -4.59 -10.70
CA LEU A 23 -11.58 -3.85 -11.46
C LEU A 23 -12.89 -4.63 -11.53
N TYR A 24 -12.83 -5.95 -11.74
CA TYR A 24 -14.02 -6.81 -11.69
C TYR A 24 -14.70 -6.74 -10.31
N THR A 25 -13.95 -6.77 -9.21
CA THR A 25 -14.52 -6.62 -7.86
C THR A 25 -15.25 -5.29 -7.72
N LEU A 26 -14.71 -4.20 -8.25
CA LEU A 26 -15.36 -2.88 -8.23
C LEU A 26 -16.70 -2.88 -9.02
N THR A 27 -16.84 -3.68 -10.08
CA THR A 27 -18.12 -3.77 -10.82
C THR A 27 -19.23 -4.45 -10.03
N GLN A 28 -18.91 -5.14 -8.94
CA GLN A 28 -19.89 -5.79 -8.06
C GLN A 28 -20.46 -4.84 -6.99
N ILE A 29 -19.90 -3.65 -6.85
CA ILE A 29 -20.37 -2.61 -5.92
C ILE A 29 -21.34 -1.71 -6.70
N PRO A 30 -22.53 -1.38 -6.16
CA PRO A 30 -23.42 -0.42 -6.79
C PRO A 30 -22.81 0.98 -6.75
N TRP A 31 -22.69 1.62 -7.90
CA TRP A 31 -22.13 2.97 -8.06
C TRP A 31 -23.20 3.96 -8.44
N THR A 32 -23.24 5.10 -7.73
CA THR A 32 -23.95 6.27 -8.26
C THR A 32 -23.06 7.00 -9.28
N PRO A 33 -23.63 7.64 -10.33
CA PRO A 33 -22.81 8.35 -11.32
C PRO A 33 -21.89 9.40 -10.71
N THR A 34 -22.33 10.06 -9.64
CA THR A 34 -21.56 11.13 -9.02
C THR A 34 -20.46 10.60 -8.10
N PHE A 35 -20.73 9.53 -7.35
CA PHE A 35 -19.67 8.85 -6.60
C PHE A 35 -18.60 8.30 -7.57
N GLY A 36 -19.03 7.71 -8.69
CA GLY A 36 -18.12 7.24 -9.74
C GLY A 36 -17.25 8.36 -10.32
N ALA A 37 -17.83 9.53 -10.59
CA ALA A 37 -17.07 10.70 -11.07
C ALA A 37 -16.07 11.20 -10.02
N ALA A 38 -16.46 11.27 -8.74
CA ALA A 38 -15.58 11.67 -7.64
C ALA A 38 -14.43 10.67 -7.45
N ALA A 39 -14.70 9.37 -7.48
CA ALA A 39 -13.70 8.32 -7.40
C ALA A 39 -12.70 8.38 -8.56
N ALA A 40 -13.18 8.59 -9.80
CA ALA A 40 -12.33 8.76 -10.97
C ALA A 40 -11.42 9.98 -10.85
N ALA A 41 -11.96 11.12 -10.40
CA ALA A 41 -11.17 12.33 -10.15
C ALA A 41 -10.09 12.08 -9.07
N PHE A 42 -10.46 11.43 -7.97
CA PHE A 42 -9.53 11.05 -6.90
C PHE A 42 -8.39 10.17 -7.41
N VAL A 43 -8.70 9.12 -8.17
CA VAL A 43 -7.70 8.21 -8.76
C VAL A 43 -6.73 9.00 -9.66
N LEU A 44 -7.26 9.82 -10.57
CA LEU A 44 -6.44 10.59 -11.50
C LEU A 44 -5.53 11.57 -10.78
N ILE A 45 -6.04 12.33 -9.83
CA ILE A 45 -5.26 13.32 -9.06
C ILE A 45 -4.18 12.62 -8.23
N SER A 46 -4.54 11.56 -7.51
CA SER A 46 -3.61 10.86 -6.61
C SER A 46 -2.49 10.14 -7.38
N LEU A 47 -2.82 9.46 -8.48
CA LEU A 47 -1.81 8.81 -9.32
C LEU A 47 -0.94 9.84 -10.03
N ALA A 48 -1.50 10.98 -10.50
CA ALA A 48 -0.72 12.07 -11.09
C ALA A 48 0.25 12.68 -10.06
N ALA A 49 -0.21 12.92 -8.84
CA ALA A 49 0.64 13.44 -7.76
C ALA A 49 1.77 12.45 -7.42
N ALA A 50 1.46 11.17 -7.21
CA ALA A 50 2.45 10.12 -6.97
C ALA A 50 3.47 10.03 -8.12
N TRP A 51 3.00 10.05 -9.36
CA TRP A 51 3.86 10.07 -10.55
C TRP A 51 4.79 11.27 -10.58
N LEU A 52 4.27 12.48 -10.37
CA LEU A 52 5.05 13.73 -10.42
C LEU A 52 6.12 13.77 -9.33
N LEU A 53 5.79 13.32 -8.12
CA LEU A 53 6.72 13.29 -6.99
C LEU A 53 7.81 12.23 -7.19
N LEU A 54 7.41 11.00 -7.53
CA LEU A 54 8.34 9.86 -7.54
C LEU A 54 9.19 9.79 -8.81
N ARG A 55 8.69 10.23 -9.99
CA ARG A 55 9.48 10.20 -11.25
C ARG A 55 10.75 11.03 -11.19
N ARG A 56 10.82 12.03 -10.30
CA ARG A 56 11.99 12.92 -10.12
C ARG A 56 12.75 12.64 -8.82
N HIS A 57 12.32 11.66 -8.03
CA HIS A 57 12.97 11.37 -6.76
C HIS A 57 14.43 10.97 -6.99
N PRO A 58 15.41 11.54 -6.23
CA PRO A 58 16.84 11.28 -6.44
C PRO A 58 17.23 9.80 -6.18
N GLY A 59 16.46 9.10 -5.36
CA GLY A 59 16.62 7.67 -5.06
C GLY A 59 15.88 6.73 -6.02
N ARG A 60 15.33 7.21 -7.14
CA ARG A 60 14.58 6.35 -8.05
C ARG A 60 15.47 5.35 -8.81
N PRO A 61 14.96 4.16 -9.17
CA PRO A 61 15.60 3.28 -10.16
C PRO A 61 15.74 3.98 -11.52
N LYS A 62 16.71 3.54 -12.31
CA LYS A 62 17.01 4.16 -13.63
C LYS A 62 16.23 3.56 -14.81
N THR A 63 15.53 2.45 -14.60
CA THR A 63 14.74 1.79 -15.65
C THR A 63 13.42 2.53 -15.91
N PRO A 64 12.91 2.60 -17.15
CA PRO A 64 11.70 3.36 -17.46
C PRO A 64 10.42 2.73 -16.86
N TRP A 65 10.39 1.41 -16.68
CA TRP A 65 9.21 0.66 -16.28
C TRP A 65 8.98 0.53 -14.76
N TRP A 66 9.95 0.95 -13.95
CA TRP A 66 9.87 0.80 -12.50
C TRP A 66 8.63 1.48 -11.91
N LEU A 67 8.32 2.72 -12.33
CA LEU A 67 7.23 3.50 -11.74
C LEU A 67 5.84 3.01 -12.15
N PRO A 68 5.54 2.80 -13.46
CA PRO A 68 4.24 2.24 -13.82
C PRO A 68 4.03 0.83 -13.25
N ALA A 69 5.04 -0.04 -13.25
CA ALA A 69 4.92 -1.36 -12.64
C ALA A 69 4.65 -1.29 -11.13
N SER A 70 5.33 -0.40 -10.41
CA SER A 70 5.12 -0.21 -8.97
C SER A 70 3.73 0.35 -8.66
N LEU A 71 3.30 1.40 -9.36
CA LEU A 71 1.97 2.00 -9.15
C LEU A 71 0.83 1.03 -9.48
N LEU A 72 0.99 0.14 -10.49
CA LEU A 72 0.00 -0.88 -10.83
C LEU A 72 0.04 -2.08 -9.89
N ALA A 73 1.17 -2.39 -9.28
CA ALA A 73 1.26 -3.46 -8.28
C ALA A 73 0.38 -3.17 -7.05
N GLY A 74 0.16 -1.90 -6.68
CA GLY A 74 -0.74 -1.52 -5.60
C GLY A 74 -2.17 -2.01 -5.80
N PRO A 75 -2.90 -1.57 -6.83
CA PRO A 75 -4.24 -2.08 -7.12
C PRO A 75 -4.28 -3.58 -7.43
N ALA A 76 -3.21 -4.16 -7.98
CA ALA A 76 -3.11 -5.61 -8.13
C ALA A 76 -3.21 -6.35 -6.78
N LEU A 77 -2.60 -5.80 -5.71
CA LEU A 77 -2.72 -6.35 -4.36
C LEU A 77 -4.17 -6.29 -3.84
N CYS A 78 -4.90 -5.22 -4.11
CA CYS A 78 -6.33 -5.15 -3.77
C CYS A 78 -7.18 -6.21 -4.50
N GLY A 79 -6.70 -6.73 -5.63
CA GLY A 79 -7.34 -7.85 -6.33
C GLY A 79 -7.09 -9.22 -5.67
N VAL A 80 -6.05 -9.39 -4.87
CA VAL A 80 -5.65 -10.70 -4.32
C VAL A 80 -5.70 -10.78 -2.80
N LEU A 81 -5.64 -9.66 -2.07
CA LEU A 81 -5.65 -9.62 -0.61
C LEU A 81 -7.01 -9.93 0.06
N PRO A 82 -8.19 -9.60 -0.51
CA PRO A 82 -9.45 -9.79 0.19
C PRO A 82 -9.66 -11.21 0.76
N PRO A 83 -9.41 -12.32 0.04
CA PRO A 83 -9.55 -13.65 0.61
C PRO A 83 -8.53 -13.94 1.73
N VAL A 84 -7.33 -13.35 1.67
CA VAL A 84 -6.31 -13.49 2.72
C VAL A 84 -6.75 -12.75 3.99
N ASN A 85 -7.25 -11.53 3.84
CA ASN A 85 -7.75 -10.73 4.95
C ASN A 85 -8.99 -11.37 5.58
N SER A 86 -9.91 -11.91 4.76
CA SER A 86 -11.08 -12.63 5.27
C SER A 86 -10.69 -13.90 6.05
N ALA A 87 -9.72 -14.66 5.57
CA ALA A 87 -9.22 -15.85 6.28
C ALA A 87 -8.53 -15.46 7.60
N TYR A 88 -7.76 -14.36 7.59
CA TYR A 88 -7.16 -13.81 8.80
C TYR A 88 -8.22 -13.40 9.84
N LEU A 89 -9.24 -12.62 9.44
CA LEU A 89 -10.31 -12.18 10.33
C LEU A 89 -11.10 -13.36 10.90
N ALA A 90 -11.38 -14.37 10.08
CA ALA A 90 -12.03 -15.62 10.55
C ALA A 90 -11.18 -16.37 11.58
N ALA A 91 -9.86 -16.39 11.44
CA ALA A 91 -8.97 -17.01 12.41
C ALA A 91 -8.79 -16.18 13.69
N ALA A 92 -8.97 -14.86 13.60
CA ALA A 92 -8.76 -13.93 14.70
C ALA A 92 -10.05 -13.57 15.47
N GLN A 93 -11.19 -14.15 15.14
CA GLN A 93 -12.52 -13.78 15.67
C GLN A 93 -12.64 -13.88 17.22
N GLU A 94 -11.79 -14.68 17.87
CA GLU A 94 -11.75 -14.81 19.33
C GLU A 94 -10.80 -13.80 20.02
N LEU A 95 -10.06 -13.01 19.23
CA LEU A 95 -9.15 -12.00 19.77
C LEU A 95 -9.89 -10.67 19.99
N PRO A 96 -9.45 -9.83 20.95
CA PRO A 96 -9.94 -8.47 21.07
C PRO A 96 -9.72 -7.68 19.76
N ASP A 97 -10.69 -6.82 19.39
CA ASP A 97 -10.67 -6.08 18.12
C ASP A 97 -9.36 -5.31 17.92
N ALA A 98 -8.90 -4.57 18.93
CA ALA A 98 -7.64 -3.83 18.86
C ALA A 98 -6.44 -4.74 18.54
N VAL A 99 -6.41 -5.97 19.06
CA VAL A 99 -5.35 -6.97 18.78
C VAL A 99 -5.50 -7.48 17.35
N THR A 100 -6.72 -7.79 16.93
CA THR A 100 -7.02 -8.22 15.56
C THR A 100 -6.56 -7.19 14.56
N TYR A 101 -6.92 -5.92 14.75
CA TYR A 101 -6.51 -4.83 13.86
C TYR A 101 -5.00 -4.54 13.92
N LEU A 102 -4.35 -4.68 15.09
CA LEU A 102 -2.90 -4.53 15.20
C LEU A 102 -2.15 -5.53 14.29
N PHE A 103 -2.58 -6.79 14.29
CA PHE A 103 -1.91 -7.84 13.51
C PHE A 103 -2.41 -7.97 12.07
N SER A 104 -3.53 -7.32 11.69
CA SER A 104 -4.06 -7.33 10.32
C SER A 104 -3.09 -6.75 9.28
N SER A 105 -2.16 -5.91 9.72
CA SER A 105 -1.11 -5.33 8.89
C SER A 105 -0.08 -6.36 8.39
N ILE A 106 0.12 -7.46 9.09
CA ILE A 106 1.17 -8.45 8.76
C ILE A 106 0.92 -9.09 7.37
N PRO A 107 -0.25 -9.67 7.07
CA PRO A 107 -0.51 -10.21 5.74
C PRO A 107 -0.39 -9.14 4.64
N GLU A 108 -0.87 -7.93 4.89
CA GLU A 108 -0.79 -6.84 3.91
C GLU A 108 0.65 -6.41 3.63
N GLU A 109 1.45 -6.11 4.65
CA GLU A 109 2.83 -5.69 4.47
C GLU A 109 3.70 -6.83 3.89
N THR A 110 3.38 -8.09 4.21
CA THR A 110 4.02 -9.25 3.58
C THR A 110 3.74 -9.28 2.07
N ALA A 111 2.49 -9.11 1.66
CA ALA A 111 2.11 -9.09 0.25
C ALA A 111 2.74 -7.90 -0.49
N LYS A 112 2.76 -6.71 0.12
CA LYS A 112 3.41 -5.51 -0.43
C LYS A 112 4.92 -5.69 -0.57
N LEU A 113 5.58 -6.31 0.41
CA LEU A 113 7.01 -6.61 0.35
C LEU A 113 7.34 -7.63 -0.75
N LEU A 114 6.52 -8.67 -0.92
CA LEU A 114 6.64 -9.63 -2.02
C LEU A 114 6.43 -8.94 -3.37
N ALA A 115 5.45 -8.05 -3.50
CA ALA A 115 5.23 -7.26 -4.70
C ALA A 115 6.44 -6.36 -5.01
N ALA A 116 7.04 -5.73 -3.98
CA ALA A 116 8.26 -4.95 -4.14
C ALA A 116 9.42 -5.81 -4.65
N PHE A 117 9.60 -7.00 -4.09
CA PHE A 117 10.61 -7.95 -4.57
C PHE A 117 10.39 -8.35 -6.04
N LEU A 118 9.15 -8.68 -6.43
CA LEU A 118 8.81 -9.05 -7.81
C LEU A 118 9.02 -7.88 -8.79
N VAL A 119 8.61 -6.67 -8.41
CA VAL A 119 8.83 -5.47 -9.24
C VAL A 119 10.33 -5.19 -9.39
N ILE A 120 11.11 -5.30 -8.31
CA ILE A 120 12.56 -5.14 -8.35
C ILE A 120 13.20 -6.17 -9.27
N ALA A 121 12.82 -7.42 -9.16
CA ALA A 121 13.37 -8.50 -9.96
C ALA A 121 13.07 -8.35 -11.46
N ALA A 122 11.86 -7.89 -11.82
CA ALA A 122 11.40 -7.83 -13.20
C ALA A 122 11.63 -6.46 -13.86
N PHE A 123 11.36 -5.36 -13.17
CA PHE A 123 11.22 -4.03 -13.77
C PHE A 123 12.19 -2.97 -13.22
N ALA A 124 12.71 -3.18 -12.01
CA ALA A 124 13.42 -2.15 -11.26
C ALA A 124 14.70 -2.68 -10.61
N PRO A 125 15.68 -3.23 -11.36
CA PRO A 125 16.92 -3.70 -10.76
C PRO A 125 17.58 -2.58 -9.96
N VAL A 126 17.72 -2.80 -8.64
CA VAL A 126 18.22 -1.83 -7.68
C VAL A 126 19.69 -2.07 -7.36
N ARG A 127 20.42 -1.00 -7.09
CA ARG A 127 21.83 -1.01 -6.71
C ARG A 127 22.06 -0.38 -5.32
N ARG A 128 21.12 0.42 -4.86
CA ARG A 128 21.18 1.12 -3.57
C ARG A 128 19.89 0.84 -2.80
N PRO A 129 19.95 0.68 -1.47
CA PRO A 129 18.76 0.45 -0.65
C PRO A 129 17.64 1.48 -0.85
N ILE A 130 17.99 2.75 -1.08
CA ILE A 130 17.02 3.82 -1.33
C ILE A 130 16.18 3.59 -2.60
N GLU A 131 16.73 2.95 -3.63
CA GLU A 131 15.98 2.62 -4.85
C GLU A 131 14.86 1.62 -4.56
N SER A 132 15.12 0.65 -3.67
CA SER A 132 14.10 -0.29 -3.21
C SER A 132 13.00 0.41 -2.38
N ALA A 133 13.39 1.32 -1.48
CA ALA A 133 12.42 2.11 -0.71
C ALA A 133 11.48 2.91 -1.62
N VAL A 134 12.01 3.56 -2.65
CA VAL A 134 11.22 4.35 -3.61
C VAL A 134 10.26 3.46 -4.42
N VAL A 135 10.66 2.22 -4.77
CA VAL A 135 9.76 1.21 -5.35
C VAL A 135 8.63 0.88 -4.38
N GLY A 136 8.97 0.63 -3.10
CA GLY A 136 7.97 0.38 -2.05
C GLY A 136 7.00 1.54 -1.85
N MET A 137 7.51 2.78 -1.83
CA MET A 137 6.66 3.98 -1.74
C MET A 137 5.66 4.05 -2.91
N ALA A 138 6.09 3.74 -4.12
CA ALA A 138 5.22 3.76 -5.29
C ALA A 138 4.15 2.66 -5.23
N ILE A 139 4.49 1.46 -4.76
CA ILE A 139 3.53 0.36 -4.54
C ILE A 139 2.51 0.76 -3.45
N GLY A 140 2.99 1.27 -2.32
CA GLY A 140 2.14 1.74 -1.23
C GLY A 140 1.20 2.86 -1.67
N ALA A 141 1.67 3.83 -2.47
CA ALA A 141 0.84 4.89 -3.02
C ALA A 141 -0.26 4.32 -3.95
N GLY A 142 0.07 3.41 -4.85
CA GLY A 142 -0.92 2.73 -5.70
C GLY A 142 -1.93 1.91 -4.90
N TYR A 143 -1.48 1.24 -3.83
CA TYR A 143 -2.34 0.50 -2.92
C TYR A 143 -3.31 1.43 -2.19
N THR A 144 -2.82 2.54 -1.61
CA THR A 144 -3.67 3.56 -0.96
C THR A 144 -4.81 4.00 -1.88
N VAL A 145 -4.50 4.32 -3.14
CA VAL A 145 -5.53 4.78 -4.09
C VAL A 145 -6.61 3.73 -4.28
N ALA A 146 -6.23 2.47 -4.52
CA ALA A 146 -7.17 1.38 -4.77
C ALA A 146 -7.99 1.04 -3.51
N GLU A 147 -7.34 0.94 -2.36
CA GLU A 147 -8.01 0.64 -1.09
C GLU A 147 -8.98 1.75 -0.69
N THR A 148 -8.58 3.02 -0.84
CA THR A 148 -9.46 4.18 -0.58
C THR A 148 -10.74 4.10 -1.41
N VAL A 149 -10.61 3.84 -2.72
CA VAL A 149 -11.78 3.70 -3.60
C VAL A 149 -12.68 2.55 -3.14
N THR A 150 -12.10 1.41 -2.80
CA THR A 150 -12.86 0.23 -2.35
C THR A 150 -13.59 0.51 -1.03
N ASN A 151 -12.89 1.03 -0.03
CA ASN A 151 -13.46 1.28 1.30
C ASN A 151 -14.54 2.38 1.23
N SER A 152 -14.31 3.45 0.44
CA SER A 152 -15.31 4.51 0.23
C SER A 152 -16.54 3.99 -0.50
N ALA A 153 -16.35 3.11 -1.49
CA ALA A 153 -17.46 2.50 -2.22
C ALA A 153 -18.30 1.59 -1.31
N ILE A 154 -17.65 0.79 -0.45
CA ILE A 154 -18.35 -0.05 0.53
C ILE A 154 -19.09 0.84 1.54
N ALA A 155 -18.46 1.87 2.09
CA ALA A 155 -19.10 2.80 3.02
C ALA A 155 -20.34 3.46 2.41
N ALA A 156 -20.27 3.88 1.15
CA ALA A 156 -21.40 4.46 0.43
C ALA A 156 -22.58 3.48 0.21
N THR A 157 -22.36 2.16 0.34
CA THR A 157 -23.47 1.17 0.24
C THR A 157 -24.14 0.91 1.58
N LEU A 158 -23.53 1.27 2.70
CA LEU A 158 -24.04 0.98 4.04
C LEU A 158 -25.07 2.00 4.52
N ASP A 159 -25.03 3.21 4.01
CA ASP A 159 -25.99 4.27 4.33
C ASP A 159 -26.56 4.94 3.09
N LEU A 160 -27.68 4.41 2.61
CA LEU A 160 -28.39 4.88 1.40
C LEU A 160 -29.01 6.27 1.51
N GLN A 161 -29.05 6.88 2.71
CA GLN A 161 -29.60 8.23 2.92
C GLN A 161 -28.53 9.31 3.04
N SER A 162 -27.32 8.96 3.47
CA SER A 162 -26.16 9.87 3.53
C SER A 162 -25.08 9.53 2.48
N GLU A 163 -25.36 8.60 1.58
CA GLU A 163 -24.49 7.98 0.56
C GLU A 163 -23.39 8.86 -0.02
N TYR A 164 -23.70 10.12 -0.15
CA TYR A 164 -22.90 11.08 -0.86
C TYR A 164 -21.84 11.71 0.00
N PHE A 165 -22.24 12.07 1.24
CA PHE A 165 -21.38 12.82 2.13
C PHE A 165 -20.29 11.92 2.71
N ASP A 166 -20.65 10.70 3.10
CA ASP A 166 -19.71 9.83 3.82
C ASP A 166 -18.66 9.21 2.89
N GLY A 167 -19.05 8.76 1.69
CA GLY A 167 -18.08 8.25 0.72
C GLY A 167 -17.14 9.33 0.18
N VAL A 168 -17.65 10.53 -0.14
CA VAL A 168 -16.81 11.65 -0.60
C VAL A 168 -16.00 12.23 0.56
N ALA A 169 -16.56 12.39 1.74
CA ALA A 169 -15.86 12.85 2.92
C ALA A 169 -14.73 11.87 3.30
N LEU A 170 -14.98 10.55 3.22
CA LEU A 170 -13.96 9.53 3.44
C LEU A 170 -12.85 9.62 2.38
N MET A 171 -13.17 9.83 1.10
CA MET A 171 -12.14 10.04 0.06
C MET A 171 -11.31 11.30 0.33
N VAL A 172 -11.94 12.43 0.69
CA VAL A 172 -11.24 13.67 1.03
C VAL A 172 -10.36 13.46 2.26
N TRP A 173 -10.89 12.79 3.29
CA TRP A 173 -10.14 12.45 4.50
C TRP A 173 -8.92 11.59 4.19
N LEU A 174 -9.10 10.55 3.39
CA LEU A 174 -8.02 9.64 3.00
C LEU A 174 -7.02 10.30 2.02
N VAL A 175 -7.43 11.35 1.25
CA VAL A 175 -6.48 12.21 0.50
C VAL A 175 -5.54 12.95 1.44
N VAL A 176 -6.05 13.45 2.55
CA VAL A 176 -5.23 14.25 3.49
C VAL A 176 -4.34 13.35 4.35
N MET A 177 -4.85 12.21 4.80
CA MET A 177 -4.17 11.32 5.75
C MET A 177 -3.56 10.06 5.08
N GLY A 178 -4.16 9.56 4.02
CA GLY A 178 -3.80 8.29 3.38
C GLY A 178 -2.51 8.27 2.57
N PRO A 179 -2.14 9.34 1.79
CA PRO A 179 -0.96 9.27 0.92
C PRO A 179 0.34 8.97 1.65
N PHE A 180 0.38 9.28 2.95
CA PHE A 180 1.58 9.12 3.76
C PHE A 180 1.64 7.78 4.51
N SER A 181 0.53 7.04 4.64
CA SER A 181 0.49 5.81 5.42
C SER A 181 1.12 4.62 4.69
N HIS A 182 0.46 4.06 3.70
CA HIS A 182 0.97 2.86 2.99
C HIS A 182 2.25 3.14 2.21
N ALA A 183 2.41 4.34 1.63
CA ALA A 183 3.67 4.71 0.97
C ALA A 183 4.85 4.67 1.96
N VAL A 184 4.65 5.14 3.19
CA VAL A 184 5.69 5.10 4.22
C VAL A 184 5.93 3.66 4.69
N TYR A 185 4.89 2.91 5.07
CA TYR A 185 5.05 1.55 5.59
C TYR A 185 5.73 0.64 4.56
N THR A 186 5.23 0.62 3.34
CA THR A 186 5.81 -0.19 2.27
C THR A 186 7.20 0.31 1.87
N GLY A 187 7.45 1.62 1.95
CA GLY A 187 8.77 2.21 1.75
C GLY A 187 9.79 1.74 2.79
N LEU A 188 9.42 1.69 4.07
CA LEU A 188 10.25 1.18 5.16
C LEU A 188 10.55 -0.32 5.00
N ALA A 189 9.53 -1.13 4.76
CA ALA A 189 9.71 -2.56 4.52
C ALA A 189 10.64 -2.81 3.31
N ALA A 190 10.42 -2.07 2.22
CA ALA A 190 11.24 -2.15 1.01
C ALA A 190 12.66 -1.58 1.21
N TRP A 191 12.87 -0.62 2.11
CA TRP A 191 14.21 -0.21 2.52
C TRP A 191 14.99 -1.38 3.13
N GLY A 192 14.36 -2.16 4.02
CA GLY A 192 14.93 -3.38 4.58
C GLY A 192 15.28 -4.40 3.49
N LEU A 193 14.38 -4.60 2.53
CA LEU A 193 14.62 -5.44 1.36
C LEU A 193 15.81 -4.93 0.53
N GLY A 194 15.93 -3.62 0.33
CA GLY A 194 17.07 -3.01 -0.35
C GLY A 194 18.39 -3.23 0.38
N GLN A 195 18.39 -3.16 1.72
CA GLN A 195 19.57 -3.50 2.51
C GLN A 195 19.94 -4.97 2.35
N PHE A 196 18.95 -5.86 2.35
CA PHE A 196 19.18 -7.28 2.11
C PHE A 196 19.77 -7.56 0.71
N LEU A 197 19.26 -6.91 -0.33
CA LEU A 197 19.68 -7.15 -1.72
C LEU A 197 21.01 -6.47 -2.07
N CYS A 198 21.22 -5.23 -1.62
CA CYS A 198 22.30 -4.38 -2.10
C CYS A 198 23.56 -4.40 -1.19
N ARG A 199 23.42 -4.69 0.11
CA ARG A 199 24.56 -4.66 1.05
C ARG A 199 25.27 -6.02 1.12
N THR A 200 25.76 -6.48 -0.04
CA THR A 200 26.52 -7.74 -0.13
C THR A 200 27.90 -7.67 0.54
N ASP A 201 28.34 -6.48 0.90
CA ASP A 201 29.50 -6.21 1.75
C ASP A 201 29.31 -6.62 3.23
N GLN A 202 28.05 -6.85 3.65
CA GLN A 202 27.69 -7.23 5.01
C GLN A 202 27.37 -8.73 5.14
N PRO A 203 27.60 -9.33 6.32
CA PRO A 203 27.26 -10.73 6.58
C PRO A 203 25.76 -10.99 6.37
N LEU A 204 25.42 -12.23 5.97
CA LEU A 204 24.01 -12.62 5.73
C LEU A 204 23.12 -12.38 6.95
N GLY A 205 23.59 -12.70 8.17
CA GLY A 205 22.83 -12.47 9.39
C GLY A 205 22.47 -11.00 9.61
N TRP A 206 23.40 -10.07 9.32
CA TRP A 206 23.11 -8.63 9.36
C TRP A 206 22.05 -8.23 8.34
N ARG A 207 22.17 -8.71 7.10
CA ARG A 207 21.23 -8.41 6.01
C ARG A 207 19.81 -8.91 6.33
N VAL A 208 19.71 -10.14 6.87
CA VAL A 208 18.43 -10.72 7.30
C VAL A 208 17.83 -9.94 8.48
N SER A 209 18.64 -9.58 9.47
CA SER A 209 18.15 -8.79 10.63
C SER A 209 17.61 -7.43 10.20
N ARG A 210 18.23 -6.78 9.19
CA ARG A 210 17.74 -5.50 8.66
C ARG A 210 16.42 -5.68 7.88
N LEU A 211 16.31 -6.72 7.06
CA LEU A 211 15.06 -7.03 6.36
C LEU A 211 13.92 -7.24 7.37
N ILE A 212 14.13 -8.10 8.36
CA ILE A 212 13.12 -8.42 9.38
C ILE A 212 12.81 -7.19 10.25
N GLY A 213 13.82 -6.46 10.72
CA GLY A 213 13.63 -5.31 11.59
C GLY A 213 12.81 -4.19 10.92
N TRP A 214 13.12 -3.85 9.67
CA TRP A 214 12.37 -2.83 8.93
C TRP A 214 10.95 -3.29 8.56
N PHE A 215 10.77 -4.58 8.23
CA PHE A 215 9.47 -5.17 8.01
C PHE A 215 8.58 -5.11 9.26
N LEU A 216 9.13 -5.53 10.41
CA LEU A 216 8.40 -5.48 11.69
C LEU A 216 8.05 -4.05 12.10
N LEU A 217 8.94 -3.10 11.88
CA LEU A 217 8.65 -1.68 12.12
C LEU A 217 7.50 -1.19 11.24
N ALA A 218 7.53 -1.50 9.95
CA ALA A 218 6.46 -1.13 9.02
C ALA A 218 5.12 -1.76 9.43
N ALA A 219 5.10 -3.05 9.75
CA ALA A 219 3.91 -3.76 10.20
C ALA A 219 3.39 -3.20 11.54
N ALA A 220 4.28 -2.88 12.49
CA ALA A 220 3.89 -2.31 13.78
C ALA A 220 3.25 -0.91 13.62
N LEU A 221 3.84 -0.04 12.80
CA LEU A 221 3.29 1.30 12.54
C LEU A 221 1.93 1.23 11.83
N HIS A 222 1.81 0.36 10.82
CA HIS A 222 0.55 0.14 10.11
C HIS A 222 -0.51 -0.47 11.04
N GLY A 223 -0.16 -1.49 11.81
CA GLY A 223 -1.07 -2.12 12.75
C GLY A 223 -1.52 -1.17 13.86
N ALA A 224 -0.61 -0.32 14.38
CA ALA A 224 -0.96 0.71 15.36
C ALA A 224 -1.97 1.72 14.77
N PHE A 225 -1.80 2.11 13.49
CA PHE A 225 -2.77 2.96 12.79
C PHE A 225 -4.14 2.26 12.68
N ASN A 226 -4.17 0.98 12.29
CA ASN A 226 -5.42 0.23 12.20
C ASN A 226 -6.10 0.09 13.57
N ALA A 227 -5.35 -0.31 14.61
CA ALA A 227 -5.86 -0.48 15.98
C ALA A 227 -6.33 0.83 16.61
N SER A 228 -5.76 1.98 16.23
CA SER A 228 -6.15 3.29 16.79
C SER A 228 -7.61 3.65 16.50
N LYS A 229 -8.21 3.09 15.45
CA LYS A 229 -9.60 3.31 15.07
C LYS A 229 -10.59 2.64 16.05
N GLU A 230 -10.12 1.62 16.78
CA GLU A 230 -10.92 0.81 17.69
C GLU A 230 -10.75 1.21 19.18
N LEU A 231 -9.83 2.15 19.47
CA LEU A 231 -9.58 2.56 20.84
C LEU A 231 -10.65 3.57 21.32
N PRO A 232 -11.32 3.33 22.47
CA PRO A 232 -12.25 4.30 23.04
C PRO A 232 -11.56 5.65 23.31
N GLY A 233 -12.16 6.75 22.83
CA GLY A 233 -11.62 8.10 22.98
C GLY A 233 -10.53 8.48 21.98
N VAL A 234 -10.06 7.53 21.18
CA VAL A 234 -9.11 7.72 20.07
C VAL A 234 -9.78 7.35 18.75
N ALA A 235 -10.95 6.71 18.82
CA ALA A 235 -11.74 6.34 17.66
C ALA A 235 -12.19 7.60 16.89
N GLY A 236 -11.88 7.64 15.62
CA GLY A 236 -12.22 8.74 14.72
C GLY A 236 -11.04 9.61 14.32
N LEU A 237 -11.36 10.88 14.00
CA LEU A 237 -10.44 11.85 13.41
C LEU A 237 -9.17 12.06 14.25
N ASP A 238 -9.35 12.19 15.58
CA ASP A 238 -8.29 12.58 16.51
C ASP A 238 -7.18 11.52 16.63
N GLY A 239 -7.53 10.23 16.66
CA GLY A 239 -6.57 9.15 16.77
C GLY A 239 -5.74 8.98 15.49
N SER A 240 -6.39 9.09 14.34
CA SER A 240 -5.72 9.05 13.04
C SER A 240 -4.76 10.23 12.83
N ILE A 241 -5.14 11.43 13.31
CA ILE A 241 -4.27 12.63 13.28
C ILE A 241 -3.05 12.42 14.17
N ALA A 242 -3.22 11.93 15.39
CA ALA A 242 -2.13 11.72 16.34
C ALA A 242 -1.10 10.73 15.80
N VAL A 243 -1.55 9.59 15.26
CA VAL A 243 -0.67 8.57 14.66
C VAL A 243 0.00 9.11 13.40
N THR A 244 -0.72 9.82 12.53
CA THR A 244 -0.15 10.43 11.32
C THR A 244 0.86 11.52 11.69
N GLY A 245 0.58 12.36 12.68
CA GLY A 245 1.50 13.37 13.19
C GLY A 245 2.79 12.75 13.74
N LEU A 246 2.68 11.64 14.48
CA LEU A 246 3.84 10.88 14.97
C LEU A 246 4.68 10.32 13.80
N LEU A 247 4.02 9.74 12.79
CA LEU A 247 4.69 9.22 11.60
C LEU A 247 5.41 10.31 10.82
N LEU A 248 4.78 11.47 10.63
CA LEU A 248 5.39 12.62 9.96
C LEU A 248 6.58 13.16 10.75
N SER A 249 6.53 13.16 12.09
CA SER A 249 7.64 13.58 12.92
C SER A 249 8.87 12.66 12.80
N LEU A 250 8.64 11.35 12.59
CA LEU A 250 9.72 10.36 12.37
C LEU A 250 10.39 10.49 11.00
N ILE A 251 9.72 11.09 10.01
CA ILE A 251 10.30 11.30 8.65
C ILE A 251 11.22 12.52 8.62
N HIS A 252 11.07 13.44 9.57
CA HIS A 252 11.87 14.67 9.64
C HIS A 252 13.16 14.52 10.48
N ILE A 253 13.44 13.33 11.00
CA ILE A 253 14.70 12.95 11.66
C ILE A 253 15.59 12.16 10.71
#